data_965dc1bed3074fab3d9149bb303db913
#
_entry.id   965dc1bed3074fab3d9149bb303db913
#
_cell.length_a   1.000
_cell.length_b   1.000
_cell.length_c   1.000
_cell.angle_alpha   90.00
_cell.angle_beta   90.00
_cell.angle_gamma   90.00
#
_symmetry.space_group_name_H-M   'P 1'
#
loop_
_entity.id
_entity.type
_entity.pdbx_description
1 polymer ?
#
loop_
_entity_poly.entity_id
_entity_poly.type
_entity_poly.pdbx_seq_one_letter_code
_entity_poly.pdbx_strand_id
1 'polypeptide(L)'
;LGQLARDGKLPRDLDGVYEVMAQLAAWAKANAPQLQTITVQGHPYHNGGASATQELAFALATAVDYLRALQARGVDVDDAAPRIRFAFSIGSNFFMEIARLRAARLLWAKIVQAFGGGEEAQKMSLHARTSAWNQTVYDPYVNLLRATTEAFSSAVGGCDSLHVSPFDELVRAPDEFSRRIARNTHTVLREESHITRTVDPAGGSWYVENLTDSVARKTWAIFQEIEKQGGMAQALAAGWPQSQIADTAAKRTANIAKRKDIFVGTNMYPNLKETRIEPVPVDTWAVQQERAAALNSFRAAANAGQKQTALAALAKAGANGAEAAIQAALAGATLGEIAQ
;
A
#
# COMPACT_ATOMS: atom_id res chain seq x y z
N LEU A 1 9.71 5.92 -3.34
CA LEU A 1 10.56 5.06 -2.49
C LEU A 1 10.03 3.63 -2.39
N GLY A 2 8.72 3.38 -2.36
CA GLY A 2 8.17 2.01 -2.36
C GLY A 2 8.63 1.16 -3.55
N GLN A 3 8.75 1.73 -4.74
CA GLN A 3 9.32 1.04 -5.90
C GLN A 3 10.82 0.77 -5.72
N LEU A 4 11.58 1.74 -5.20
CA LEU A 4 12.99 1.53 -4.89
C LEU A 4 13.19 0.39 -3.88
N ALA A 5 12.35 0.34 -2.84
CA ALA A 5 12.38 -0.73 -1.84
C ALA A 5 12.09 -2.12 -2.44
N ARG A 6 11.16 -2.19 -3.41
CA ARG A 6 10.76 -3.46 -4.05
C ARG A 6 11.73 -3.90 -5.14
N ASP A 7 12.11 -2.99 -6.03
CA ASP A 7 12.80 -3.31 -7.30
C ASP A 7 14.30 -2.96 -7.27
N GLY A 8 14.77 -2.28 -6.21
CA GLY A 8 16.14 -1.82 -6.07
C GLY A 8 16.55 -0.70 -7.04
N LYS A 9 15.62 -0.20 -7.86
CA LYS A 9 15.85 0.86 -8.85
C LYS A 9 14.60 1.69 -9.11
N LEU A 10 14.82 2.90 -9.61
CA LEU A 10 13.77 3.79 -10.08
C LEU A 10 13.82 3.94 -11.61
N PRO A 11 12.69 4.23 -12.27
CA PRO A 11 12.65 4.49 -13.72
C PRO A 11 13.30 5.83 -14.10
N ARG A 12 13.38 6.76 -13.16
CA ARG A 12 14.00 8.09 -13.27
C ARG A 12 14.82 8.38 -12.02
N ASP A 13 15.62 9.45 -12.05
CA ASP A 13 16.26 9.96 -10.83
C ASP A 13 15.19 10.40 -9.81
N LEU A 14 15.58 10.40 -8.54
CA LEU A 14 14.65 10.67 -7.45
C LEU A 14 14.12 12.11 -7.47
N ASP A 15 14.95 13.05 -7.89
CA ASP A 15 14.57 14.47 -7.95
C ASP A 15 13.49 14.72 -9.00
N GLY A 16 13.63 14.13 -10.19
CA GLY A 16 12.61 14.18 -11.24
C GLY A 16 11.29 13.52 -10.82
N VAL A 17 11.35 12.43 -10.02
CA VAL A 17 10.14 11.81 -9.46
C VAL A 17 9.45 12.75 -8.46
N TYR A 18 10.21 13.44 -7.61
CA TYR A 18 9.67 14.40 -6.66
C TYR A 18 9.09 15.65 -7.35
N GLU A 19 9.68 16.08 -8.46
CA GLU A 19 9.14 17.17 -9.28
C GLU A 19 7.75 16.82 -9.84
N VAL A 20 7.60 15.65 -10.46
CA VAL A 20 6.30 15.18 -10.95
C VAL A 20 5.29 15.05 -9.81
N MET A 21 5.71 14.58 -8.64
CA MET A 21 4.85 14.47 -7.47
C MET A 21 4.34 15.83 -7.00
N ALA A 22 5.18 16.86 -6.99
CA ALA A 22 4.80 18.22 -6.62
C ALA A 22 3.84 18.86 -7.64
N GLN A 23 4.15 18.72 -8.93
CA GLN A 23 3.27 19.20 -10.01
C GLN A 23 1.88 18.56 -9.95
N LEU A 24 1.82 17.24 -9.73
CA LEU A 24 0.55 16.52 -9.61
C LEU A 24 -0.23 16.95 -8.35
N ALA A 25 0.46 17.18 -7.23
CA ALA A 25 -0.17 17.68 -6.01
C ALA A 25 -0.76 19.07 -6.19
N ALA A 26 -0.04 19.97 -6.85
CA ALA A 26 -0.50 21.32 -7.17
C ALA A 26 -1.70 21.31 -8.14
N TRP A 27 -1.64 20.48 -9.19
CA TRP A 27 -2.75 20.31 -10.11
C TRP A 27 -3.99 19.75 -9.40
N ALA A 28 -3.83 18.74 -8.57
CA ALA A 28 -4.93 18.13 -7.83
C ALA A 28 -5.57 19.10 -6.82
N LYS A 29 -4.80 20.01 -6.23
CA LYS A 29 -5.34 21.07 -5.36
C LYS A 29 -6.39 21.90 -6.09
N ALA A 30 -6.12 22.28 -7.33
CA ALA A 30 -6.99 23.13 -8.12
C ALA A 30 -8.16 22.39 -8.78
N ASN A 31 -7.94 21.15 -9.24
CA ASN A 31 -8.87 20.46 -10.16
C ASN A 31 -9.55 19.22 -9.52
N ALA A 32 -8.94 18.60 -8.52
CA ALA A 32 -9.45 17.40 -7.88
C ALA A 32 -9.08 17.38 -6.38
N PRO A 33 -9.65 18.26 -5.55
CA PRO A 33 -9.20 18.48 -4.16
C PRO A 33 -9.30 17.23 -3.27
N GLN A 34 -10.17 16.28 -3.59
CA GLN A 34 -10.30 15.02 -2.87
C GLN A 34 -9.37 13.89 -3.37
N LEU A 35 -8.63 14.13 -4.47
CA LEU A 35 -7.73 13.12 -5.03
C LEU A 35 -6.47 13.00 -4.18
N GLN A 36 -6.22 11.80 -3.67
CA GLN A 36 -4.97 11.45 -2.99
C GLN A 36 -3.96 10.97 -4.05
N THR A 37 -2.96 11.81 -4.32
CA THR A 37 -2.01 11.59 -5.42
C THR A 37 -0.78 10.80 -5.01
N ILE A 38 -0.58 10.61 -3.69
CA ILE A 38 0.64 10.03 -3.13
C ILE A 38 0.27 8.82 -2.29
N THR A 39 0.85 7.66 -2.60
CA THR A 39 0.71 6.47 -1.76
C THR A 39 2.04 6.09 -1.13
N VAL A 40 2.05 6.00 0.19
CA VAL A 40 3.14 5.41 0.97
C VAL A 40 2.84 3.94 1.18
N GLN A 41 3.63 3.08 0.55
CA GLN A 41 3.43 1.63 0.55
C GLN A 41 4.25 0.95 1.65
N GLY A 42 3.59 0.32 2.62
CA GLY A 42 4.19 -0.59 3.61
C GLY A 42 4.39 -2.02 3.07
N HIS A 43 3.57 -2.41 2.08
CA HIS A 43 3.54 -3.77 1.55
C HIS A 43 4.91 -4.35 1.14
N PRO A 44 5.83 -3.63 0.47
CA PRO A 44 7.13 -4.18 0.11
C PRO A 44 7.93 -4.63 1.33
N TYR A 45 7.88 -3.87 2.41
CA TYR A 45 8.56 -4.18 3.65
C TYR A 45 7.93 -5.37 4.37
N HIS A 46 6.59 -5.35 4.50
CA HIS A 46 5.84 -6.44 5.12
C HIS A 46 6.05 -7.77 4.40
N ASN A 47 5.91 -7.78 3.07
CA ASN A 47 6.08 -8.98 2.24
C ASN A 47 7.52 -9.50 2.26
N GLY A 48 8.50 -8.63 2.51
CA GLY A 48 9.88 -9.01 2.79
C GLY A 48 10.10 -9.63 4.17
N GLY A 49 9.09 -9.63 5.04
CA GLY A 49 9.14 -10.21 6.38
C GLY A 49 9.36 -9.21 7.53
N ALA A 50 9.20 -7.91 7.28
CA ALA A 50 9.29 -6.88 8.32
C ALA A 50 8.30 -7.13 9.47
N SER A 51 8.66 -6.69 10.66
CA SER A 51 7.74 -6.62 11.79
C SER A 51 6.77 -5.43 11.62
N ALA A 52 5.66 -5.46 12.37
CA ALA A 52 4.67 -4.39 12.37
C ALA A 52 5.27 -3.00 12.68
N THR A 53 6.23 -2.93 13.62
CA THR A 53 6.93 -1.68 13.97
C THR A 53 7.92 -1.22 12.92
N GLN A 54 8.59 -2.14 12.22
CA GLN A 54 9.48 -1.81 11.10
C GLN A 54 8.68 -1.28 9.90
N GLU A 55 7.60 -1.98 9.49
CA GLU A 55 6.75 -1.52 8.40
C GLU A 55 6.22 -0.11 8.66
N LEU A 56 5.71 0.15 9.88
CA LEU A 56 5.20 1.47 10.25
C LEU A 56 6.32 2.54 10.24
N ALA A 57 7.49 2.26 10.80
CA ALA A 57 8.60 3.21 10.85
C ALA A 57 9.10 3.56 9.44
N PHE A 58 9.24 2.56 8.57
CA PHE A 58 9.68 2.76 7.18
C PHE A 58 8.65 3.55 6.36
N ALA A 59 7.37 3.31 6.60
CA ALA A 59 6.30 4.09 5.97
C ALA A 59 6.31 5.55 6.45
N LEU A 60 6.43 5.80 7.75
CA LEU A 60 6.49 7.16 8.29
C LEU A 60 7.73 7.91 7.78
N ALA A 61 8.91 7.29 7.77
CA ALA A 61 10.12 7.89 7.24
C ALA A 61 10.01 8.19 5.73
N THR A 62 9.37 7.30 4.97
CA THR A 62 9.05 7.54 3.55
C THR A 62 8.16 8.78 3.38
N ALA A 63 7.12 8.91 4.20
CA ALA A 63 6.22 10.06 4.15
C ALA A 63 6.92 11.37 4.52
N VAL A 64 7.84 11.32 5.48
CA VAL A 64 8.67 12.49 5.87
C VAL A 64 9.56 12.94 4.72
N ASP A 65 10.20 12.02 4.01
CA ASP A 65 10.96 12.37 2.80
C ASP A 65 10.08 13.01 1.73
N TYR A 66 8.85 12.51 1.56
CA TYR A 66 7.90 13.11 0.61
C TYR A 66 7.47 14.51 1.05
N LEU A 67 7.16 14.74 2.33
CA LEU A 67 6.81 16.07 2.84
C LEU A 67 7.96 17.06 2.64
N ARG A 68 9.21 16.67 2.96
CA ARG A 68 10.40 17.51 2.73
C ARG A 68 10.57 17.86 1.25
N ALA A 69 10.44 16.87 0.38
CA ALA A 69 10.58 17.06 -1.06
C ALA A 69 9.50 17.98 -1.64
N LEU A 70 8.28 17.89 -1.13
CA LEU A 70 7.14 18.73 -1.54
C LEU A 70 7.31 20.16 -1.02
N GLN A 71 7.68 20.35 0.26
CA GLN A 71 7.93 21.70 0.82
C GLN A 71 9.09 22.41 0.12
N ALA A 72 10.16 21.69 -0.21
CA ALA A 72 11.29 22.24 -0.97
C ALA A 72 10.87 22.73 -2.38
N ARG A 73 9.74 22.25 -2.90
CA ARG A 73 9.12 22.64 -4.18
C ARG A 73 7.92 23.58 -4.02
N GLY A 74 7.77 24.18 -2.84
CA GLY A 74 6.73 25.18 -2.58
C GLY A 74 5.32 24.63 -2.34
N VAL A 75 5.15 23.33 -2.13
CA VAL A 75 3.86 22.75 -1.73
C VAL A 75 3.75 22.84 -0.21
N ASP A 76 2.74 23.53 0.28
CA ASP A 76 2.46 23.66 1.70
C ASP A 76 2.11 22.33 2.34
N VAL A 77 2.43 22.15 3.64
CA VAL A 77 2.15 20.90 4.37
C VAL A 77 0.66 20.64 4.47
N ASP A 78 -0.16 21.66 4.60
CA ASP A 78 -1.63 21.53 4.66
C ASP A 78 -2.23 21.08 3.32
N ASP A 79 -1.52 21.27 2.24
CA ASP A 79 -1.88 20.75 0.92
C ASP A 79 -1.26 19.35 0.65
N ALA A 80 -0.05 19.11 1.13
CA ALA A 80 0.71 17.90 0.88
C ALA A 80 0.22 16.70 1.71
N ALA A 81 0.06 16.89 3.02
CA ALA A 81 -0.26 15.79 3.93
C ALA A 81 -1.61 15.12 3.65
N PRO A 82 -2.71 15.84 3.33
CA PRO A 82 -4.00 15.21 2.99
C PRO A 82 -3.96 14.41 1.68
N ARG A 83 -2.95 14.60 0.84
CA ARG A 83 -2.78 13.86 -0.42
C ARG A 83 -2.03 12.55 -0.24
N ILE A 84 -1.48 12.33 0.95
CA ILE A 84 -0.75 11.12 1.28
C ILE A 84 -1.72 10.07 1.85
N ARG A 85 -1.78 8.90 1.19
CA ARG A 85 -2.44 7.70 1.69
C ARG A 85 -1.39 6.70 2.10
N PHE A 86 -1.52 6.13 3.28
CA PHE A 86 -0.71 5.02 3.75
C PHE A 86 -1.40 3.70 3.41
N ALA A 87 -0.64 2.74 2.88
CA ALA A 87 -1.13 1.41 2.56
C ALA A 87 -0.34 0.37 3.35
N PHE A 88 -0.98 -0.28 4.32
CA PHE A 88 -0.38 -1.27 5.20
C PHE A 88 -0.90 -2.68 4.95
N SER A 89 -0.03 -3.67 5.10
CA SER A 89 -0.43 -5.06 5.18
C SER A 89 -0.86 -5.41 6.60
N ILE A 90 -1.94 -6.16 6.74
CA ILE A 90 -2.48 -6.56 8.05
C ILE A 90 -2.09 -8.01 8.32
N GLY A 91 -1.30 -8.22 9.35
CA GLY A 91 -0.83 -9.55 9.74
C GLY A 91 -1.79 -10.30 10.66
N SER A 92 -1.38 -11.50 11.07
CA SER A 92 -2.21 -12.42 11.86
C SER A 92 -2.36 -12.04 13.35
N ASN A 93 -1.53 -11.14 13.87
CA ASN A 93 -1.60 -10.77 15.29
C ASN A 93 -2.66 -9.69 15.51
N PHE A 94 -3.87 -10.11 15.84
CA PHE A 94 -5.07 -9.30 15.92
C PHE A 94 -4.91 -7.98 16.70
N PHE A 95 -4.46 -8.06 17.93
CA PHE A 95 -4.32 -6.84 18.77
C PHE A 95 -3.11 -6.00 18.36
N MET A 96 -2.05 -6.60 17.84
CA MET A 96 -0.89 -5.88 17.33
C MET A 96 -1.30 -4.99 16.15
N GLU A 97 -2.13 -5.49 15.25
CA GLU A 97 -2.58 -4.72 14.08
C GLU A 97 -3.50 -3.57 14.48
N ILE A 98 -4.42 -3.78 15.42
CA ILE A 98 -5.24 -2.70 15.99
C ILE A 98 -4.35 -1.61 16.60
N ALA A 99 -3.42 -2.00 17.47
CA ALA A 99 -2.51 -1.08 18.13
C ALA A 99 -1.61 -0.33 17.14
N ARG A 100 -1.13 -1.01 16.09
CA ARG A 100 -0.31 -0.41 15.04
C ARG A 100 -1.05 0.67 14.26
N LEU A 101 -2.29 0.42 13.84
CA LEU A 101 -3.09 1.41 13.13
C LEU A 101 -3.44 2.63 14.00
N ARG A 102 -3.67 2.42 15.30
CA ARG A 102 -3.85 3.51 16.27
C ARG A 102 -2.54 4.30 16.47
N ALA A 103 -1.41 3.61 16.66
CA ALA A 103 -0.09 4.24 16.78
C ALA A 103 0.30 5.00 15.49
N ALA A 104 -0.07 4.51 14.32
CA ALA A 104 0.20 5.17 13.05
C ALA A 104 -0.43 6.56 12.99
N ARG A 105 -1.72 6.69 13.35
CA ARG A 105 -2.41 7.99 13.39
C ARG A 105 -1.79 8.95 14.41
N LEU A 106 -1.45 8.44 15.59
CA LEU A 106 -0.81 9.25 16.64
C LEU A 106 0.54 9.81 16.17
N LEU A 107 1.38 8.96 15.59
CA LEU A 107 2.73 9.36 15.14
C LEU A 107 2.66 10.29 13.93
N TRP A 108 1.77 10.02 12.98
CA TRP A 108 1.57 10.88 11.81
C TRP A 108 1.11 12.27 12.21
N ALA A 109 0.12 12.38 13.10
CA ALA A 109 -0.33 13.68 13.59
C ALA A 109 0.81 14.49 14.21
N LYS A 110 1.67 13.86 15.02
CA LYS A 110 2.87 14.51 15.59
C LYS A 110 3.87 14.94 14.53
N ILE A 111 4.09 14.12 13.51
CA ILE A 111 4.98 14.45 12.39
C ILE A 111 4.44 15.68 11.65
N VAL A 112 3.19 15.65 11.22
CA VAL A 112 2.58 16.76 10.46
C VAL A 112 2.54 18.05 11.30
N GLN A 113 2.25 17.95 12.59
CA GLN A 113 2.33 19.08 13.52
C GLN A 113 3.75 19.67 13.57
N ALA A 114 4.78 18.82 13.60
CA ALA A 114 6.18 19.29 13.60
C ALA A 114 6.59 19.96 12.28
N PHE A 115 5.92 19.63 11.17
CA PHE A 115 6.04 20.32 9.89
C PHE A 115 5.23 21.62 9.79
N GLY A 116 4.47 21.98 10.84
CA GLY A 116 3.62 23.17 10.87
C GLY A 116 2.20 22.96 10.33
N GLY A 117 1.78 21.73 10.07
CA GLY A 117 0.45 21.43 9.54
C GLY A 117 -0.66 21.58 10.57
N GLY A 118 -1.81 22.10 10.11
CA GLY A 118 -3.03 22.26 10.89
C GLY A 118 -3.73 20.94 11.22
N GLU A 119 -4.80 20.99 12.00
CA GLU A 119 -5.52 19.80 12.51
C GLU A 119 -6.05 18.89 11.38
N GLU A 120 -6.56 19.47 10.29
CA GLU A 120 -7.06 18.69 9.16
C GLU A 120 -5.94 17.94 8.43
N ALA A 121 -4.78 18.55 8.27
CA ALA A 121 -3.61 17.93 7.64
C ALA A 121 -3.02 16.79 8.51
N GLN A 122 -3.21 16.83 9.82
CA GLN A 122 -2.76 15.80 10.75
C GLN A 122 -3.56 14.50 10.66
N LYS A 123 -4.71 14.50 9.99
CA LYS A 123 -5.53 13.30 9.79
C LYS A 123 -4.86 12.35 8.81
N MET A 124 -4.64 11.11 9.25
CA MET A 124 -3.99 10.10 8.41
C MET A 124 -5.03 9.36 7.57
N SER A 125 -4.80 9.25 6.27
CA SER A 125 -5.58 8.36 5.40
C SER A 125 -4.93 6.98 5.34
N LEU A 126 -5.70 5.95 5.70
CA LEU A 126 -5.25 4.57 5.88
C LEU A 126 -5.96 3.60 4.95
N HIS A 127 -5.19 2.94 4.09
CA HIS A 127 -5.61 1.75 3.35
C HIS A 127 -5.01 0.50 3.99
N ALA A 128 -5.81 -0.51 4.25
CA ALA A 128 -5.37 -1.80 4.75
C ALA A 128 -5.52 -2.87 3.66
N ARG A 129 -4.60 -3.83 3.64
CA ARG A 129 -4.69 -5.04 2.83
C ARG A 129 -4.34 -6.24 3.70
N THR A 130 -5.10 -7.33 3.57
CA THR A 130 -4.75 -8.60 4.22
C THR A 130 -3.38 -9.10 3.76
N SER A 131 -2.63 -9.73 4.67
CA SER A 131 -1.22 -10.06 4.49
C SER A 131 -0.99 -11.18 3.48
N ALA A 132 -0.14 -10.96 2.49
CA ALA A 132 0.38 -12.03 1.63
C ALA A 132 1.41 -12.92 2.36
N TRP A 133 2.10 -12.40 3.38
CA TRP A 133 3.05 -13.17 4.20
C TRP A 133 2.39 -14.31 4.99
N ASN A 134 1.13 -14.13 5.40
CA ASN A 134 0.40 -15.09 6.23
C ASN A 134 -0.40 -16.11 5.42
N GLN A 135 -0.54 -15.94 4.11
CA GLN A 135 -1.21 -16.91 3.26
C GLN A 135 -0.30 -18.10 2.97
N THR A 136 -0.90 -19.26 2.76
CA THR A 136 -0.21 -20.50 2.46
C THR A 136 -0.78 -21.15 1.20
N VAL A 137 0.09 -21.89 0.48
CA VAL A 137 -0.31 -22.69 -0.69
C VAL A 137 -0.89 -24.04 -0.28
N TYR A 138 -0.57 -24.50 0.95
CA TYR A 138 -1.16 -25.68 1.55
C TYR A 138 -2.43 -25.32 2.28
N ASP A 139 -3.46 -26.16 2.14
CA ASP A 139 -4.80 -25.96 2.70
C ASP A 139 -5.32 -24.53 2.46
N PRO A 140 -5.43 -24.10 1.19
CA PRO A 140 -5.63 -22.70 0.84
C PRO A 140 -6.99 -22.16 1.31
N TYR A 141 -7.98 -23.02 1.59
CA TYR A 141 -9.26 -22.58 2.16
C TYR A 141 -9.10 -22.03 3.59
N VAL A 142 -8.06 -22.41 4.33
CA VAL A 142 -7.76 -21.79 5.63
C VAL A 142 -7.36 -20.31 5.48
N ASN A 143 -6.90 -19.88 4.30
CA ASN A 143 -6.65 -18.48 4.03
C ASN A 143 -7.92 -17.60 4.14
N LEU A 144 -9.13 -18.17 3.94
CA LEU A 144 -10.40 -17.47 4.19
C LEU A 144 -10.51 -17.01 5.66
N LEU A 145 -10.15 -17.90 6.58
CA LEU A 145 -10.22 -17.61 8.02
C LEU A 145 -9.16 -16.57 8.40
N ARG A 146 -7.94 -16.69 7.85
CA ARG A 146 -6.88 -15.70 8.07
C ARG A 146 -7.30 -14.33 7.57
N ALA A 147 -7.73 -14.24 6.32
CA ALA A 147 -8.17 -12.99 5.72
C ALA A 147 -9.36 -12.35 6.47
N THR A 148 -10.26 -13.17 7.04
CA THR A 148 -11.38 -12.67 7.85
C THR A 148 -10.90 -12.05 9.16
N THR A 149 -9.98 -12.70 9.89
CA THR A 149 -9.45 -12.16 11.14
C THR A 149 -8.58 -10.92 10.92
N GLU A 150 -7.82 -10.88 9.83
CA GLU A 150 -7.04 -9.71 9.40
C GLU A 150 -7.95 -8.55 9.01
N ALA A 151 -9.01 -8.81 8.24
CA ALA A 151 -10.01 -7.81 7.89
C ALA A 151 -10.70 -7.25 9.14
N PHE A 152 -11.03 -8.12 10.09
CA PHE A 152 -11.66 -7.71 11.35
C PHE A 152 -10.72 -6.82 12.17
N SER A 153 -9.46 -7.19 12.36
CA SER A 153 -8.51 -6.38 13.10
C SER A 153 -8.27 -5.01 12.45
N SER A 154 -8.24 -4.94 11.11
CA SER A 154 -8.09 -3.67 10.40
C SER A 154 -9.32 -2.76 10.55
N ALA A 155 -10.52 -3.33 10.52
CA ALA A 155 -11.76 -2.58 10.72
C ALA A 155 -11.85 -2.04 12.16
N VAL A 156 -11.55 -2.86 13.18
CA VAL A 156 -11.46 -2.41 14.59
C VAL A 156 -10.36 -1.37 14.79
N GLY A 157 -9.23 -1.51 14.09
CA GLY A 157 -8.13 -0.55 14.10
C GLY A 157 -8.44 0.76 13.37
N GLY A 158 -9.56 0.84 12.64
CA GLY A 158 -10.07 2.06 12.02
C GLY A 158 -9.37 2.40 10.69
N CYS A 159 -9.27 1.47 9.75
CA CYS A 159 -8.84 1.79 8.39
C CYS A 159 -9.96 2.49 7.59
N ASP A 160 -9.57 3.40 6.67
CA ASP A 160 -10.53 4.11 5.80
C ASP A 160 -10.96 3.26 4.60
N SER A 161 -10.10 2.37 4.16
CA SER A 161 -10.40 1.40 3.11
C SER A 161 -9.65 0.10 3.33
N LEU A 162 -10.22 -1.00 2.83
CA LEU A 162 -9.71 -2.34 3.05
C LEU A 162 -9.75 -3.15 1.76
N HIS A 163 -8.67 -3.88 1.47
CA HIS A 163 -8.63 -4.95 0.48
C HIS A 163 -8.49 -6.30 1.19
N VAL A 164 -9.41 -7.20 0.92
CA VAL A 164 -9.34 -8.60 1.35
C VAL A 164 -8.87 -9.45 0.18
N SER A 165 -7.73 -10.11 0.35
CA SER A 165 -7.16 -11.00 -0.67
C SER A 165 -7.99 -12.28 -0.80
N PRO A 166 -8.28 -12.74 -2.03
CA PRO A 166 -8.85 -14.05 -2.27
C PRO A 166 -7.95 -15.17 -1.74
N PHE A 167 -8.57 -16.25 -1.26
CA PHE A 167 -7.86 -17.35 -0.60
C PHE A 167 -6.86 -18.10 -1.49
N ASP A 168 -7.05 -18.03 -2.79
CA ASP A 168 -6.25 -18.71 -3.81
C ASP A 168 -5.25 -17.79 -4.55
N GLU A 169 -5.12 -16.53 -4.12
CA GLU A 169 -4.26 -15.51 -4.76
C GLU A 169 -2.81 -15.95 -4.93
N LEU A 170 -2.26 -16.76 -4.00
CA LEU A 170 -0.89 -17.27 -4.10
C LEU A 170 -0.73 -18.48 -5.03
N VAL A 171 -1.85 -19.12 -5.40
CA VAL A 171 -1.83 -20.37 -6.17
C VAL A 171 -2.18 -20.12 -7.63
N ARG A 172 -3.17 -19.27 -7.89
CA ARG A 172 -3.68 -18.99 -9.22
C ARG A 172 -4.27 -17.58 -9.31
N ALA A 173 -4.53 -17.13 -10.53
CA ALA A 173 -5.35 -15.92 -10.72
C ALA A 173 -6.74 -16.16 -10.13
N PRO A 174 -7.21 -15.32 -9.18
CA PRO A 174 -8.49 -15.49 -8.52
C PRO A 174 -9.65 -15.51 -9.51
N ASP A 175 -10.56 -16.48 -9.37
CA ASP A 175 -11.77 -16.57 -10.15
C ASP A 175 -12.93 -15.75 -9.56
N GLU A 176 -14.11 -15.82 -10.17
CA GLU A 176 -15.29 -15.09 -9.69
C GLU A 176 -15.74 -15.57 -8.30
N PHE A 177 -15.63 -16.86 -8.01
CA PHE A 177 -16.00 -17.44 -6.73
C PHE A 177 -15.11 -16.90 -5.61
N SER A 178 -13.77 -17.02 -5.75
CA SER A 178 -12.83 -16.59 -4.74
C SER A 178 -12.89 -15.06 -4.49
N ARG A 179 -13.06 -14.26 -5.56
CA ARG A 179 -13.27 -12.81 -5.47
C ARG A 179 -14.58 -12.47 -4.77
N ARG A 180 -15.66 -13.23 -5.04
CA ARG A 180 -16.94 -13.04 -4.38
C ARG A 180 -16.85 -13.29 -2.88
N ILE A 181 -16.17 -14.35 -2.46
CA ILE A 181 -15.95 -14.64 -1.04
C ILE A 181 -15.16 -13.51 -0.36
N ALA A 182 -14.07 -13.07 -0.98
CA ALA A 182 -13.28 -11.95 -0.46
C ALA A 182 -14.11 -10.67 -0.28
N ARG A 183 -14.97 -10.32 -1.26
CA ARG A 183 -15.90 -9.19 -1.13
C ARG A 183 -16.93 -9.39 -0.03
N ASN A 184 -17.47 -10.60 0.11
CA ASN A 184 -18.47 -10.90 1.13
C ASN A 184 -17.92 -10.81 2.55
N THR A 185 -16.60 -10.99 2.77
CA THR A 185 -15.97 -10.73 4.07
C THR A 185 -16.27 -9.31 4.55
N HIS A 186 -16.14 -8.30 3.68
CA HIS A 186 -16.49 -6.92 4.01
C HIS A 186 -17.98 -6.77 4.35
N THR A 187 -18.83 -7.42 3.55
CA THR A 187 -20.29 -7.34 3.71
C THR A 187 -20.72 -7.94 5.04
N VAL A 188 -20.21 -9.12 5.40
CA VAL A 188 -20.48 -9.78 6.68
C VAL A 188 -20.06 -8.89 7.86
N LEU A 189 -18.84 -8.35 7.82
CA LEU A 189 -18.33 -7.47 8.88
C LEU A 189 -19.19 -6.20 9.03
N ARG A 190 -19.68 -5.64 7.93
CA ARG A 190 -20.50 -4.43 7.94
C ARG A 190 -21.94 -4.70 8.31
N GLU A 191 -22.59 -5.65 7.63
CA GLU A 191 -24.05 -5.83 7.71
C GLU A 191 -24.48 -6.78 8.84
N GLU A 192 -23.73 -7.86 9.08
CA GLU A 192 -24.09 -8.86 10.08
C GLU A 192 -23.41 -8.58 11.42
N SER A 193 -22.12 -8.26 11.41
CA SER A 193 -21.34 -7.96 12.62
C SER A 193 -21.48 -6.50 13.07
N HIS A 194 -22.08 -5.64 12.25
CA HIS A 194 -22.35 -4.23 12.54
C HIS A 194 -21.16 -3.41 13.05
N ILE A 195 -19.94 -3.79 12.64
CA ILE A 195 -18.70 -3.23 13.18
C ILE A 195 -18.56 -1.71 12.90
N THR A 196 -19.23 -1.21 11.87
CA THR A 196 -19.22 0.21 11.48
C THR A 196 -20.11 1.09 12.36
N ARG A 197 -20.86 0.54 13.31
CA ARG A 197 -21.75 1.29 14.20
C ARG A 197 -21.01 1.91 15.40
N THR A 198 -19.75 1.58 15.59
CA THR A 198 -18.93 2.03 16.71
C THR A 198 -17.65 2.69 16.21
N VAL A 199 -17.30 3.84 16.80
CA VAL A 199 -16.03 4.52 16.54
C VAL A 199 -15.01 4.06 17.57
N ASP A 200 -13.80 3.70 17.15
CA ASP A 200 -12.69 3.22 17.97
C ASP A 200 -13.13 2.16 19.03
N PRO A 201 -13.70 1.02 18.61
CA PRO A 201 -14.28 0.05 19.55
C PRO A 201 -13.25 -0.56 20.51
N ALA A 202 -11.96 -0.45 20.19
CA ALA A 202 -10.86 -0.91 21.05
C ALA A 202 -10.37 0.17 22.03
N GLY A 203 -10.87 1.40 21.91
CA GLY A 203 -10.53 2.52 22.79
C GLY A 203 -10.92 2.25 24.24
N GLY A 204 -10.04 2.62 25.19
CA GLY A 204 -10.21 2.37 26.62
C GLY A 204 -9.87 0.95 27.08
N SER A 205 -9.58 0.02 26.19
CA SER A 205 -9.00 -1.29 26.57
C SER A 205 -7.58 -1.09 27.10
N TRP A 206 -7.35 -1.41 28.35
CA TRP A 206 -6.03 -1.25 28.99
C TRP A 206 -4.92 -1.96 28.20
N TYR A 207 -5.21 -3.15 27.68
CA TYR A 207 -4.25 -3.89 26.89
C TYR A 207 -3.94 -3.19 25.55
N VAL A 208 -4.97 -2.73 24.84
CA VAL A 208 -4.79 -2.07 23.55
C VAL A 208 -4.10 -0.71 23.71
N GLU A 209 -4.45 0.07 24.74
CA GLU A 209 -3.82 1.36 25.02
C GLU A 209 -2.33 1.19 25.33
N ASN A 210 -1.97 0.27 26.24
CA ASN A 210 -0.58 -0.03 26.56
C ASN A 210 0.20 -0.57 25.35
N LEU A 211 -0.42 -1.43 24.54
CA LEU A 211 0.21 -1.97 23.34
C LEU A 211 0.40 -0.86 22.29
N THR A 212 -0.57 0.05 22.13
CA THR A 212 -0.49 1.19 21.22
C THR A 212 0.69 2.10 21.58
N ASP A 213 0.85 2.45 22.86
CA ASP A 213 1.97 3.26 23.33
C ASP A 213 3.32 2.54 23.10
N SER A 214 3.39 1.25 23.42
CA SER A 214 4.60 0.44 23.23
C SER A 214 5.00 0.34 21.76
N VAL A 215 4.03 0.12 20.86
CA VAL A 215 4.23 0.11 19.41
C VAL A 215 4.69 1.47 18.92
N ALA A 216 4.05 2.56 19.38
CA ALA A 216 4.41 3.92 19.00
C ALA A 216 5.87 4.24 19.40
N ARG A 217 6.27 3.95 20.65
CA ARG A 217 7.64 4.18 21.11
C ARG A 217 8.67 3.38 20.33
N LYS A 218 8.41 2.11 20.09
CA LYS A 218 9.32 1.25 19.34
C LYS A 218 9.44 1.68 17.87
N THR A 219 8.33 2.03 17.25
CA THR A 219 8.30 2.59 15.89
C THR A 219 9.10 3.88 15.82
N TRP A 220 8.89 4.79 16.80
CA TRP A 220 9.60 6.06 16.86
C TRP A 220 11.12 5.89 16.98
N ALA A 221 11.57 4.94 17.78
CA ALA A 221 13.00 4.64 17.89
C ALA A 221 13.61 4.19 16.55
N ILE A 222 12.92 3.31 15.81
CA ILE A 222 13.36 2.88 14.48
C ILE A 222 13.34 4.07 13.50
N PHE A 223 12.29 4.89 13.53
CA PHE A 223 12.20 6.12 12.73
C PHE A 223 13.37 7.06 12.97
N GLN A 224 13.75 7.29 14.23
CA GLN A 224 14.90 8.13 14.57
C GLN A 224 16.22 7.58 14.04
N GLU A 225 16.40 6.26 14.00
CA GLU A 225 17.63 5.66 13.40
C GLU A 225 17.67 5.90 11.89
N ILE A 226 16.54 5.89 11.20
CA ILE A 226 16.45 6.24 9.77
C ILE A 226 16.80 7.71 9.55
N GLU A 227 16.26 8.60 10.38
CA GLU A 227 16.53 10.03 10.31
C GLU A 227 18.02 10.36 10.52
N LYS A 228 18.69 9.67 11.44
CA LYS A 228 20.15 9.81 11.63
C LYS A 228 20.97 9.43 10.38
N GLN A 229 20.42 8.58 9.52
CA GLN A 229 21.04 8.18 8.25
C GLN A 229 20.74 9.14 7.09
N GLY A 230 20.02 10.24 7.36
CA GLY A 230 19.64 11.23 6.35
C GLY A 230 18.29 10.98 5.68
N GLY A 231 17.42 10.17 6.30
CA GLY A 231 16.08 9.85 5.84
C GLY A 231 15.98 8.52 5.10
N MET A 232 14.75 8.18 4.67
CA MET A 232 14.46 6.87 4.11
C MET A 232 15.13 6.61 2.76
N ALA A 233 15.26 7.63 1.92
CA ALA A 233 15.90 7.49 0.61
C ALA A 233 17.38 7.08 0.75
N GLN A 234 18.10 7.73 1.66
CA GLN A 234 19.52 7.41 1.92
C GLN A 234 19.68 6.07 2.62
N ALA A 235 18.82 5.77 3.60
CA ALA A 235 18.82 4.49 4.29
C ALA A 235 18.56 3.31 3.32
N LEU A 236 17.62 3.48 2.35
CA LEU A 236 17.39 2.49 1.30
C LEU A 236 18.58 2.30 0.38
N ALA A 237 19.23 3.39 -0.02
CA ALA A 237 20.43 3.33 -0.85
C ALA A 237 21.59 2.64 -0.13
N ALA A 238 21.70 2.82 1.19
CA ALA A 238 22.69 2.15 2.05
C ALA A 238 22.33 0.68 2.37
N GLY A 239 21.12 0.21 2.03
CA GLY A 239 20.69 -1.16 2.29
C GLY A 239 20.30 -1.45 3.75
N TRP A 240 20.18 -0.42 4.59
CA TRP A 240 19.89 -0.61 6.02
C TRP A 240 18.49 -1.21 6.28
N PRO A 241 17.38 -0.71 5.71
CA PRO A 241 16.06 -1.31 5.89
C PRO A 241 16.03 -2.77 5.42
N GLN A 242 16.71 -3.08 4.31
CA GLN A 242 16.79 -4.42 3.75
C GLN A 242 17.46 -5.38 4.72
N SER A 243 18.59 -4.96 5.33
CA SER A 243 19.29 -5.73 6.37
C SER A 243 18.40 -6.00 7.59
N GLN A 244 17.71 -4.97 8.10
CA GLN A 244 16.81 -5.10 9.26
C GLN A 244 15.63 -6.05 8.97
N ILE A 245 15.10 -6.01 7.75
CA ILE A 245 14.04 -6.92 7.31
C ILE A 245 14.57 -8.35 7.20
N ALA A 246 15.75 -8.56 6.60
CA ALA A 246 16.35 -9.87 6.45
C ALA A 246 16.56 -10.57 7.81
N ASP A 247 17.05 -9.85 8.81
CA ASP A 247 17.21 -10.36 10.17
C ASP A 247 15.87 -10.78 10.81
N THR A 248 14.84 -9.97 10.60
CA THR A 248 13.50 -10.26 11.13
C THR A 248 12.88 -11.46 10.40
N ALA A 249 12.97 -11.50 9.08
CA ALA A 249 12.48 -12.59 8.24
C ALA A 249 13.15 -13.93 8.60
N ALA A 250 14.48 -13.92 8.79
CA ALA A 250 15.22 -15.11 9.20
C ALA A 250 14.72 -15.68 10.56
N LYS A 251 14.47 -14.78 11.54
CA LYS A 251 13.93 -15.17 12.84
C LYS A 251 12.51 -15.74 12.73
N ARG A 252 11.63 -15.10 11.95
CA ARG A 252 10.26 -15.59 11.70
C ARG A 252 10.27 -16.93 10.99
N THR A 253 11.07 -17.11 9.95
CA THR A 253 11.22 -18.37 9.23
C THR A 253 11.73 -19.49 10.15
N ALA A 254 12.72 -19.20 11.00
CA ALA A 254 13.23 -20.15 11.98
C ALA A 254 12.15 -20.54 13.03
N ASN A 255 11.32 -19.60 13.45
CA ASN A 255 10.21 -19.88 14.36
C ASN A 255 9.14 -20.76 13.69
N ILE A 256 8.79 -20.49 12.44
CA ILE A 256 7.84 -21.29 11.64
C ILE A 256 8.40 -22.73 11.50
N ALA A 257 9.67 -22.87 11.12
CA ALA A 257 10.31 -24.17 10.97
C ALA A 257 10.33 -24.99 12.27
N LYS A 258 10.50 -24.31 13.41
CA LYS A 258 10.50 -24.91 14.76
C LYS A 258 9.09 -25.04 15.36
N ARG A 259 8.03 -24.71 14.62
CA ARG A 259 6.63 -24.70 15.09
C ARG A 259 6.38 -23.79 16.32
N LYS A 260 7.22 -22.77 16.52
CA LYS A 260 6.95 -21.71 17.50
C LYS A 260 5.86 -20.77 17.01
N ASP A 261 5.91 -20.43 15.71
CA ASP A 261 4.85 -19.71 14.99
C ASP A 261 4.06 -20.75 14.19
N ILE A 262 2.77 -20.89 14.52
CA ILE A 262 1.89 -21.92 13.95
C ILE A 262 1.18 -21.36 12.73
N PHE A 263 1.24 -22.12 11.63
CA PHE A 263 0.44 -21.95 10.44
C PHE A 263 -0.46 -23.18 10.28
N VAL A 264 -1.74 -23.01 10.62
CA VAL A 264 -2.75 -24.08 10.53
C VAL A 264 -2.85 -24.59 9.11
N GLY A 265 -2.91 -25.90 8.93
CA GLY A 265 -2.93 -26.54 7.62
C GLY A 265 -1.55 -26.67 6.96
N THR A 266 -0.50 -26.05 7.53
CA THR A 266 0.85 -26.05 6.96
C THR A 266 1.86 -26.75 7.88
N ASN A 267 2.31 -26.09 8.96
CA ASN A 267 3.27 -26.67 9.88
C ASN A 267 2.61 -27.32 11.11
N MET A 268 1.31 -27.09 11.30
CA MET A 268 0.49 -27.71 12.34
C MET A 268 -0.92 -28.00 11.78
N TYR A 269 -1.53 -29.08 12.26
CA TYR A 269 -2.87 -29.53 11.85
C TYR A 269 -3.04 -29.70 10.32
N PRO A 270 -2.14 -30.41 9.62
CA PRO A 270 -2.20 -30.55 8.18
C PRO A 270 -3.42 -31.38 7.75
N ASN A 271 -4.01 -31.05 6.61
CA ASN A 271 -5.00 -31.87 5.95
C ASN A 271 -4.29 -32.95 5.12
N LEU A 272 -4.20 -34.18 5.64
CA LEU A 272 -3.52 -35.29 4.97
C LEU A 272 -4.24 -35.81 3.71
N LYS A 273 -5.49 -35.36 3.49
CA LYS A 273 -6.31 -35.70 2.32
C LYS A 273 -6.48 -34.50 1.39
N GLU A 274 -5.62 -33.52 1.51
CA GLU A 274 -5.70 -32.29 0.70
C GLU A 274 -5.60 -32.62 -0.80
N THR A 275 -6.57 -32.09 -1.56
CA THR A 275 -6.44 -31.97 -3.01
C THR A 275 -5.91 -30.57 -3.29
N ARG A 276 -4.71 -30.47 -3.83
CA ARG A 276 -4.08 -29.19 -4.15
C ARG A 276 -4.90 -28.47 -5.21
N ILE A 277 -5.03 -27.15 -5.04
CA ILE A 277 -5.53 -26.30 -6.11
C ILE A 277 -4.42 -26.20 -7.16
N GLU A 278 -4.72 -26.65 -8.37
CA GLU A 278 -3.75 -26.55 -9.44
C GLU A 278 -3.62 -25.09 -9.93
N PRO A 279 -2.39 -24.62 -10.20
CA PRO A 279 -2.17 -23.35 -10.85
C PRO A 279 -2.80 -23.38 -12.24
N VAL A 280 -3.61 -22.38 -12.56
CA VAL A 280 -4.09 -22.21 -13.94
C VAL A 280 -3.06 -21.33 -14.65
N PRO A 281 -2.26 -21.89 -15.58
CA PRO A 281 -1.30 -21.11 -16.32
C PRO A 281 -2.02 -20.05 -17.17
N VAL A 282 -1.57 -18.81 -17.06
CA VAL A 282 -2.06 -17.75 -17.95
C VAL A 282 -1.37 -17.91 -19.29
N ASP A 283 -2.15 -18.12 -20.34
CA ASP A 283 -1.63 -18.05 -21.70
C ASP A 283 -1.26 -16.60 -22.03
N THR A 284 -0.02 -16.24 -21.71
CA THR A 284 0.50 -14.88 -21.90
C THR A 284 0.50 -14.48 -23.37
N TRP A 285 0.65 -15.44 -24.28
CA TRP A 285 0.61 -15.17 -25.71
C TRP A 285 -0.80 -14.80 -26.18
N ALA A 286 -1.82 -15.57 -25.79
CA ALA A 286 -3.22 -15.26 -26.11
C ALA A 286 -3.62 -13.89 -25.55
N VAL A 287 -3.26 -13.59 -24.29
CA VAL A 287 -3.50 -12.27 -23.66
C VAL A 287 -2.81 -11.15 -24.44
N GLN A 288 -1.57 -11.35 -24.89
CA GLN A 288 -0.85 -10.34 -25.69
C GLN A 288 -1.53 -10.11 -27.04
N GLN A 289 -1.95 -11.16 -27.72
CA GLN A 289 -2.65 -11.05 -29.00
C GLN A 289 -3.99 -10.32 -28.87
N GLU A 290 -4.79 -10.70 -27.87
CA GLU A 290 -6.05 -10.03 -27.56
C GLU A 290 -5.82 -8.53 -27.27
N ARG A 291 -4.82 -8.22 -26.43
CA ARG A 291 -4.49 -6.85 -26.09
C ARG A 291 -3.97 -6.05 -27.26
N ALA A 292 -3.15 -6.65 -28.11
CA ALA A 292 -2.65 -6.01 -29.33
C ALA A 292 -3.80 -5.71 -30.30
N ALA A 293 -4.73 -6.64 -30.49
CA ALA A 293 -5.92 -6.43 -31.32
C ALA A 293 -6.79 -5.29 -30.77
N ALA A 294 -7.05 -5.29 -29.45
CA ALA A 294 -7.82 -4.24 -28.81
C ALA A 294 -7.15 -2.86 -28.94
N LEU A 295 -5.82 -2.77 -28.78
CA LEU A 295 -5.06 -1.53 -28.95
C LEU A 295 -5.10 -1.04 -30.41
N ASN A 296 -5.00 -1.94 -31.39
CA ASN A 296 -5.08 -1.58 -32.79
C ASN A 296 -6.47 -1.04 -33.15
N SER A 297 -7.53 -1.68 -32.65
CA SER A 297 -8.91 -1.19 -32.83
C SER A 297 -9.13 0.18 -32.16
N PHE A 298 -8.60 0.36 -30.95
CA PHE A 298 -8.68 1.65 -30.24
C PHE A 298 -7.95 2.76 -31.01
N ARG A 299 -6.74 2.50 -31.51
CA ARG A 299 -5.97 3.44 -32.33
C ARG A 299 -6.66 3.81 -33.64
N ALA A 300 -7.28 2.82 -34.29
CA ALA A 300 -8.00 3.01 -35.54
C ALA A 300 -9.28 3.86 -35.36
N ALA A 301 -9.92 3.80 -34.19
CA ALA A 301 -11.11 4.59 -33.87
C ALA A 301 -10.78 6.04 -33.49
N ALA A 302 -9.53 6.34 -33.11
CA ALA A 302 -9.12 7.69 -32.71
C ALA A 302 -8.97 8.62 -33.91
N ASN A 303 -9.33 9.89 -33.74
CA ASN A 303 -9.02 10.93 -34.72
C ASN A 303 -7.53 11.27 -34.68
N ALA A 304 -6.80 10.87 -35.72
CA ALA A 304 -5.34 11.00 -35.79
C ALA A 304 -4.87 12.46 -35.64
N GLY A 305 -5.57 13.42 -36.23
CA GLY A 305 -5.22 14.85 -36.15
C GLY A 305 -5.40 15.41 -34.75
N GLN A 306 -6.53 15.12 -34.11
CA GLN A 306 -6.80 15.56 -32.74
C GLN A 306 -5.82 14.92 -31.74
N LYS A 307 -5.56 13.63 -31.89
CA LYS A 307 -4.60 12.92 -31.06
C LYS A 307 -3.18 13.51 -31.17
N GLN A 308 -2.71 13.75 -32.40
CA GLN A 308 -1.37 14.30 -32.62
C GLN A 308 -1.23 15.72 -32.06
N THR A 309 -2.26 16.55 -32.21
CA THR A 309 -2.30 17.89 -31.62
C THR A 309 -2.23 17.83 -30.10
N ALA A 310 -3.01 16.95 -29.48
CA ALA A 310 -3.03 16.77 -28.02
C ALA A 310 -1.69 16.24 -27.47
N LEU A 311 -1.05 15.27 -28.15
CA LEU A 311 0.27 14.77 -27.77
C LEU A 311 1.36 15.83 -27.94
N ALA A 312 1.31 16.64 -28.99
CA ALA A 312 2.22 17.79 -29.17
C ALA A 312 2.04 18.86 -28.09
N ALA A 313 0.81 19.08 -27.62
CA ALA A 313 0.52 19.96 -26.49
C ALA A 313 1.07 19.37 -25.18
N LEU A 314 0.92 18.06 -24.96
CA LEU A 314 1.46 17.36 -23.79
C LEU A 314 2.99 17.50 -23.72
N ALA A 315 3.70 17.30 -24.83
CA ALA A 315 5.15 17.43 -24.89
C ALA A 315 5.67 18.84 -24.48
N LYS A 316 4.82 19.85 -24.55
CA LYS A 316 5.13 21.26 -24.20
C LYS A 316 4.53 21.71 -22.88
N ALA A 317 3.75 20.85 -22.20
CA ALA A 317 2.86 21.27 -21.12
C ALA A 317 3.59 21.60 -19.80
N GLY A 318 4.81 21.13 -19.57
CA GLY A 318 5.56 21.39 -18.34
C GLY A 318 4.71 21.12 -17.09
N ALA A 319 4.50 22.14 -16.25
CA ALA A 319 3.70 22.05 -15.02
C ALA A 319 2.21 21.67 -15.24
N ASN A 320 1.68 21.87 -16.46
CA ASN A 320 0.30 21.51 -16.84
C ASN A 320 0.20 20.08 -17.43
N GLY A 321 1.22 19.24 -17.23
CA GLY A 321 1.30 17.90 -17.82
C GLY A 321 0.11 17.01 -17.49
N ALA A 322 -0.46 17.10 -16.28
CA ALA A 322 -1.61 16.28 -15.89
C ALA A 322 -2.85 16.59 -16.74
N GLU A 323 -3.19 17.86 -16.92
CA GLU A 323 -4.32 18.27 -17.76
C GLU A 323 -4.08 17.91 -19.22
N ALA A 324 -2.88 18.16 -19.74
CA ALA A 324 -2.54 17.82 -21.12
C ALA A 324 -2.59 16.29 -21.36
N ALA A 325 -2.20 15.48 -20.40
CA ALA A 325 -2.31 14.02 -20.47
C ALA A 325 -3.78 13.55 -20.51
N ILE A 326 -4.66 14.19 -19.73
CA ILE A 326 -6.10 13.91 -19.76
C ILE A 326 -6.66 14.25 -21.15
N GLN A 327 -6.31 15.40 -21.71
CA GLN A 327 -6.76 15.81 -23.05
C GLN A 327 -6.21 14.87 -24.13
N ALA A 328 -4.96 14.40 -24.02
CA ALA A 328 -4.40 13.40 -24.92
C ALA A 328 -5.15 12.07 -24.85
N ALA A 329 -5.49 11.61 -23.61
CA ALA A 329 -6.28 10.40 -23.41
C ALA A 329 -7.70 10.54 -24.01
N LEU A 330 -8.36 11.68 -23.82
CA LEU A 330 -9.67 11.98 -24.41
C LEU A 330 -9.63 12.05 -25.95
N ALA A 331 -8.50 12.47 -26.52
CA ALA A 331 -8.27 12.48 -27.96
C ALA A 331 -7.92 11.08 -28.52
N GLY A 332 -7.91 10.03 -27.70
CA GLY A 332 -7.66 8.65 -28.10
C GLY A 332 -6.18 8.26 -28.11
N ALA A 333 -5.32 8.94 -27.36
CA ALA A 333 -3.95 8.50 -27.14
C ALA A 333 -3.91 7.31 -26.17
N THR A 334 -3.06 6.34 -26.45
CA THR A 334 -2.79 5.22 -25.56
C THR A 334 -1.85 5.63 -24.44
N LEU A 335 -1.86 4.88 -23.33
CA LEU A 335 -0.93 5.11 -22.22
C LEU A 335 0.54 5.16 -22.68
N GLY A 336 0.94 4.27 -23.61
CA GLY A 336 2.29 4.27 -24.14
C GLY A 336 2.63 5.53 -24.96
N GLU A 337 1.67 6.09 -25.68
CA GLU A 337 1.85 7.36 -26.43
C GLU A 337 1.91 8.59 -25.50
N ILE A 338 1.22 8.54 -24.35
CA ILE A 338 1.24 9.59 -23.34
C ILE A 338 2.54 9.57 -22.52
N ALA A 339 3.14 8.39 -22.33
CA ALA A 339 4.33 8.22 -21.49
C ALA A 339 5.67 8.42 -22.24
N GLN A 340 5.65 8.57 -23.57
CA GLN A 340 6.81 8.89 -24.41
C GLN A 340 7.10 10.38 -24.40
#